data_ae6510a438c341916f28bbbe7922fc53
#
_entry.id   ae6510a438c341916f28bbbe7922fc53
#
_cell.length_a   1.000
_cell.length_b   1.000
_cell.length_c   1.000
_cell.angle_alpha   90.00
_cell.angle_beta   90.00
_cell.angle_gamma   90.00
#
_symmetry.space_group_name_H-M   'P 1'
#
loop_
_entity.id
_entity.type
_entity.pdbx_description
1 polymer ?
#
loop_
_entity_poly.entity_id
_entity_poly.type
_entity_poly.pdbx_seq_one_letter_code
_entity_poly.pdbx_strand_id
1 'polypeptide(L)'
;MRAPVSFDPFRRYWRIYGGWKALLTSPYFHLAVILTAVCYPLWSKAGTESADLAISVIPSVMAFSLGGMAIVLAFSGGRFLTVIRQGGDDASLFMTVIANFFHFLVIQTLALISALVALSFPKLLVPSGVAFFFLAYSVTAAIASAASLFNVSRIYNVVGDDENQS
;
A
#
# COMPACT_ATOMS: atom_id res chain seq x y z
N MET A 1 9.99 -9.20 31.41
CA MET A 1 10.59 -8.01 30.77
C MET A 1 9.91 -7.84 29.41
N ARG A 2 9.13 -6.76 29.19
CA ARG A 2 8.61 -6.44 27.86
C ARG A 2 9.76 -5.83 27.07
N ALA A 3 10.11 -6.44 25.92
CA ALA A 3 11.05 -5.82 25.00
C ALA A 3 10.53 -4.42 24.62
N PRO A 4 11.38 -3.40 24.50
CA PRO A 4 10.96 -2.09 24.04
C PRO A 4 10.35 -2.24 22.65
N VAL A 5 9.30 -1.45 22.37
CA VAL A 5 8.67 -1.40 21.04
C VAL A 5 9.77 -1.05 20.05
N SER A 6 10.26 -2.07 19.33
CA SER A 6 11.34 -1.93 18.38
C SER A 6 10.78 -1.32 17.10
N PHE A 7 11.35 -0.23 16.61
CA PHE A 7 11.09 0.31 15.27
C PHE A 7 11.76 -0.51 14.16
N ASP A 8 12.38 -1.65 14.48
CA ASP A 8 13.01 -2.57 13.55
C ASP A 8 12.09 -3.03 12.38
N PRO A 9 10.79 -3.40 12.62
CA PRO A 9 9.92 -3.79 11.52
C PRO A 9 9.75 -2.69 10.47
N PHE A 10 9.64 -1.42 10.88
CA PHE A 10 9.50 -0.29 9.96
C PHE A 10 10.77 -0.01 9.17
N ARG A 11 11.94 -0.10 9.80
CA ARG A 11 13.23 0.06 9.12
C ARG A 11 13.47 -1.08 8.14
N ARG A 12 13.12 -2.31 8.52
CA ARG A 12 13.25 -3.48 7.67
C ARG A 12 12.35 -3.38 6.45
N TYR A 13 11.05 -3.10 6.65
CA TYR A 13 10.12 -2.91 5.54
C TYR A 13 10.58 -1.80 4.59
N TRP A 14 11.02 -0.65 5.14
CA TRP A 14 11.45 0.50 4.33
C TRP A 14 12.64 0.15 3.43
N ARG A 15 13.58 -0.65 3.94
CA ARG A 15 14.72 -1.15 3.17
C ARG A 15 14.27 -2.12 2.08
N ILE A 16 13.38 -3.08 2.39
CA ILE A 16 12.86 -4.08 1.43
C ILE A 16 12.02 -3.40 0.34
N TYR A 17 11.21 -2.42 0.70
CA TYR A 17 10.41 -1.60 -0.23
C TYR A 17 11.29 -0.83 -1.23
N GLY A 18 12.53 -0.50 -0.88
CA GLY A 18 13.48 0.26 -1.71
C GLY A 18 13.62 1.73 -1.33
N GLY A 19 13.06 2.14 -0.17
CA GLY A 19 13.22 3.45 0.44
C GLY A 19 12.67 4.60 -0.40
N TRP A 20 13.26 5.77 -0.20
CA TRP A 20 12.86 7.01 -0.91
C TRP A 20 13.00 6.92 -2.44
N LYS A 21 13.97 6.14 -2.92
CA LYS A 21 14.16 5.96 -4.36
C LYS A 21 12.96 5.26 -4.98
N ALA A 22 12.52 4.14 -4.42
CA ALA A 22 11.35 3.41 -4.91
C ALA A 22 10.07 4.28 -4.85
N LEU A 23 9.88 5.03 -3.74
CA LEU A 23 8.76 5.94 -3.60
C LEU A 23 8.74 7.01 -4.69
N LEU A 24 9.84 7.74 -4.86
CA LEU A 24 9.92 8.87 -5.79
C LEU A 24 9.96 8.44 -7.27
N THR A 25 10.35 7.20 -7.58
CA THR A 25 10.29 6.65 -8.94
C THR A 25 8.98 5.92 -9.24
N SER A 26 8.10 5.76 -8.25
CA SER A 26 6.82 5.06 -8.41
C SER A 26 5.87 5.84 -9.34
N PRO A 27 5.35 5.22 -10.40
CA PRO A 27 4.35 5.84 -11.26
C PRO A 27 3.06 6.16 -10.50
N TYR A 28 2.72 5.38 -9.49
CA TYR A 28 1.53 5.57 -8.65
C TYR A 28 1.64 6.82 -7.78
N PHE A 29 2.85 7.11 -7.28
CA PHE A 29 3.13 8.36 -6.56
C PHE A 29 2.97 9.58 -7.48
N HIS A 30 3.53 9.54 -8.68
CA HIS A 30 3.41 10.64 -9.65
C HIS A 30 1.96 10.85 -10.08
N LEU A 31 1.21 9.75 -10.31
CA LEU A 31 -0.21 9.83 -10.63
C LEU A 31 -1.01 10.48 -9.49
N ALA A 32 -0.69 10.15 -8.23
CA ALA A 32 -1.31 10.79 -7.07
C ALA A 32 -1.03 12.30 -7.01
N VAL A 33 0.20 12.71 -7.30
CA VAL A 33 0.56 14.15 -7.39
C VAL A 33 -0.23 14.84 -8.49
N ILE A 34 -0.31 14.25 -9.69
CA ILE A 34 -1.07 14.78 -10.81
C ILE A 34 -2.56 14.90 -10.46
N LEU A 35 -3.16 13.83 -9.89
CA LEU A 35 -4.55 13.84 -9.46
C LEU A 35 -4.81 14.92 -8.41
N THR A 36 -3.90 15.11 -7.46
CA THR A 36 -4.02 16.16 -6.46
C THR A 36 -3.99 17.55 -7.11
N ALA A 37 -3.15 17.76 -8.10
CA ALA A 37 -3.08 19.04 -8.82
C ALA A 37 -4.33 19.27 -9.69
N VAL A 38 -4.78 18.27 -10.45
CA VAL A 38 -5.96 18.36 -11.30
C VAL A 38 -7.23 18.56 -10.49
N CYS A 39 -7.35 17.88 -9.35
CA CYS A 39 -8.50 17.98 -8.46
C CYS A 39 -8.41 19.18 -7.48
N TYR A 40 -7.52 20.15 -7.74
CA TYR A 40 -7.39 21.36 -6.93
C TYR A 40 -8.74 22.02 -6.55
N PRO A 41 -9.71 22.17 -7.48
CA PRO A 41 -11.01 22.77 -7.14
C PRO A 41 -11.83 22.00 -6.08
N LEU A 42 -11.56 20.70 -5.91
CA LEU A 42 -12.28 19.83 -4.97
C LEU A 42 -11.79 20.01 -3.53
N TRP A 43 -10.49 20.14 -3.33
CA TRP A 43 -9.89 20.22 -1.99
C TRP A 43 -9.46 21.64 -1.58
N SER A 44 -9.45 22.61 -2.51
CA SER A 44 -9.07 23.99 -2.21
C SER A 44 -10.19 24.84 -1.62
N LYS A 45 -11.43 24.37 -1.68
CA LYS A 45 -12.56 25.04 -1.03
C LYS A 45 -12.53 24.81 0.47
N ALA A 46 -12.93 25.82 1.22
CA ALA A 46 -13.15 25.67 2.66
C ALA A 46 -14.29 24.67 2.89
N GLY A 47 -14.07 23.68 3.76
CA GLY A 47 -15.04 22.64 4.07
C GLY A 47 -14.40 21.30 4.40
N THR A 48 -15.24 20.27 4.53
CA THR A 48 -14.84 18.91 4.90
C THR A 48 -14.87 17.92 3.74
N GLU A 49 -15.28 18.34 2.54
CA GLU A 49 -15.60 17.47 1.40
C GLU A 49 -14.47 16.47 1.06
N SER A 50 -13.20 16.92 1.05
CA SER A 50 -12.07 16.05 0.75
C SER A 50 -11.80 15.03 1.87
N ALA A 51 -12.01 15.42 3.12
CA ALA A 51 -11.84 14.56 4.28
C ALA A 51 -12.97 13.53 4.39
N ASP A 52 -14.21 13.94 4.15
CA ASP A 52 -15.39 13.06 4.13
C ASP A 52 -15.24 12.01 3.02
N LEU A 53 -14.75 12.41 1.85
CA LEU A 53 -14.44 11.50 0.74
C LEU A 53 -13.37 10.49 1.16
N ALA A 54 -12.31 10.92 1.81
CA ALA A 54 -11.25 10.03 2.28
C ALA A 54 -11.79 9.00 3.30
N ILE A 55 -12.58 9.44 4.28
CA ILE A 55 -13.15 8.55 5.29
C ILE A 55 -14.12 7.54 4.68
N SER A 56 -14.86 7.91 3.63
CA SER A 56 -15.79 7.00 2.97
C SER A 56 -15.11 5.95 2.09
N VAL A 57 -13.98 6.28 1.47
CA VAL A 57 -13.30 5.41 0.49
C VAL A 57 -12.20 4.55 1.13
N ILE A 58 -11.37 5.13 2.00
CA ILE A 58 -10.15 4.46 2.50
C ILE A 58 -10.42 3.15 3.23
N PRO A 59 -11.46 3.00 4.09
CA PRO A 59 -11.71 1.72 4.76
C PRO A 59 -11.92 0.56 3.79
N SER A 60 -12.61 0.79 2.66
CA SER A 60 -12.82 -0.24 1.63
C SER A 60 -11.52 -0.61 0.92
N VAL A 61 -10.67 0.37 0.60
CA VAL A 61 -9.37 0.15 -0.02
C VAL A 61 -8.41 -0.57 0.95
N MET A 62 -8.47 -0.24 2.23
CA MET A 62 -7.71 -0.90 3.29
C MET A 62 -8.14 -2.37 3.46
N ALA A 63 -9.44 -2.64 3.46
CA ALA A 63 -9.97 -4.01 3.53
C ALA A 63 -9.51 -4.85 2.32
N PHE A 64 -9.50 -4.26 1.12
CA PHE A 64 -8.95 -4.90 -0.09
C PHE A 64 -7.46 -5.23 0.06
N SER A 65 -6.66 -4.31 0.57
CA SER A 65 -5.22 -4.50 0.77
C SER A 65 -4.94 -5.59 1.81
N LEU A 66 -5.68 -5.61 2.93
CA LEU A 66 -5.56 -6.66 3.96
C LEU A 66 -5.99 -8.02 3.40
N GLY A 67 -7.10 -8.08 2.65
CA GLY A 67 -7.56 -9.28 1.98
C GLY A 67 -6.53 -9.83 0.99
N GLY A 68 -5.94 -8.98 0.18
CA GLY A 68 -4.87 -9.35 -0.74
C GLY A 68 -3.64 -9.91 -0.04
N MET A 69 -3.21 -9.27 1.05
CA MET A 69 -2.10 -9.79 1.86
C MET A 69 -2.46 -11.15 2.50
N ALA A 70 -3.69 -11.32 3.01
CA ALA A 70 -4.15 -12.58 3.57
C ALA A 70 -4.16 -13.71 2.52
N ILE A 71 -4.56 -13.43 1.29
CA ILE A 71 -4.50 -14.36 0.17
C ILE A 71 -3.05 -14.80 -0.08
N VAL A 72 -2.10 -13.87 -0.18
CA VAL A 72 -0.67 -14.19 -0.38
C VAL A 72 -0.15 -15.08 0.75
N LEU A 73 -0.53 -14.80 1.99
CA LEU A 73 -0.14 -15.61 3.15
C LEU A 73 -0.82 -17.00 3.15
N ALA A 74 -2.06 -17.10 2.71
CA ALA A 74 -2.80 -18.37 2.64
C ALA A 74 -2.22 -19.33 1.58
N PHE A 75 -1.77 -18.81 0.44
CA PHE A 75 -1.08 -19.60 -0.59
C PHE A 75 0.37 -19.96 -0.21
N SER A 76 0.81 -19.62 1.00
CA SER A 76 2.16 -19.88 1.50
C SER A 76 2.36 -21.35 1.92
N GLY A 77 2.10 -22.31 1.02
CA GLY A 77 2.30 -23.74 1.24
C GLY A 77 3.03 -24.44 0.08
N GLY A 78 3.57 -25.64 0.34
CA GLY A 78 4.17 -26.50 -0.67
C GLY A 78 5.40 -25.95 -1.39
N ARG A 79 5.62 -26.45 -2.60
CA ARG A 79 6.74 -26.08 -3.47
C ARG A 79 6.73 -24.61 -3.87
N PHE A 80 5.54 -24.04 -4.09
CA PHE A 80 5.40 -22.62 -4.41
C PHE A 80 6.05 -21.72 -3.36
N LEU A 81 5.81 -21.97 -2.07
CA LEU A 81 6.44 -21.21 -1.00
C LEU A 81 7.96 -21.30 -1.03
N THR A 82 8.50 -22.49 -1.30
CA THR A 82 9.95 -22.71 -1.39
C THR A 82 10.56 -21.85 -2.49
N VAL A 83 9.90 -21.77 -3.65
CA VAL A 83 10.35 -20.97 -4.79
C VAL A 83 10.35 -19.48 -4.48
N ILE A 84 9.25 -18.93 -3.92
CA ILE A 84 9.12 -17.49 -3.71
C ILE A 84 9.89 -16.97 -2.49
N ARG A 85 10.19 -17.84 -1.49
CA ARG A 85 10.96 -17.47 -0.29
C ARG A 85 12.47 -17.44 -0.51
N GLN A 86 12.98 -18.09 -1.53
CA GLN A 86 14.41 -18.08 -1.88
C GLN A 86 15.32 -18.31 -0.66
N GLY A 87 15.03 -19.37 0.12
CA GLY A 87 15.82 -19.68 1.33
C GLY A 87 15.59 -18.76 2.52
N GLY A 88 14.60 -17.85 2.47
CA GLY A 88 14.31 -16.90 3.54
C GLY A 88 15.03 -15.57 3.44
N ASP A 89 15.56 -15.26 2.25
CA ASP A 89 16.21 -13.98 1.98
C ASP A 89 15.22 -12.78 2.09
N ASP A 90 15.69 -11.68 2.67
CA ASP A 90 14.97 -10.40 2.72
C ASP A 90 14.70 -9.82 1.32
N ALA A 91 15.52 -10.14 0.33
CA ALA A 91 15.33 -9.77 -1.07
C ALA A 91 14.38 -10.70 -1.84
N SER A 92 13.82 -11.73 -1.18
CA SER A 92 12.91 -12.67 -1.81
C SER A 92 11.64 -12.00 -2.35
N LEU A 93 11.06 -12.60 -3.40
CA LEU A 93 9.80 -12.11 -3.96
C LEU A 93 8.69 -12.07 -2.89
N PHE A 94 8.63 -13.08 -2.01
CA PHE A 94 7.67 -13.12 -0.90
C PHE A 94 7.79 -11.88 -0.02
N MET A 95 8.99 -11.55 0.45
CA MET A 95 9.22 -10.39 1.31
C MET A 95 8.94 -9.06 0.58
N THR A 96 9.28 -8.99 -0.70
CA THR A 96 8.98 -7.81 -1.53
C THR A 96 7.48 -7.57 -1.65
N VAL A 97 6.68 -8.61 -1.90
CA VAL A 97 5.22 -8.52 -1.99
C VAL A 97 4.62 -8.09 -0.64
N ILE A 98 5.05 -8.72 0.45
CA ILE A 98 4.59 -8.35 1.80
C ILE A 98 4.96 -6.90 2.14
N ALA A 99 6.19 -6.46 1.82
CA ALA A 99 6.60 -5.07 2.05
C ALA A 99 5.77 -4.06 1.24
N ASN A 100 5.39 -4.39 -0.01
CA ASN A 100 4.51 -3.57 -0.81
C ASN A 100 3.12 -3.44 -0.17
N PHE A 101 2.49 -4.55 0.24
CA PHE A 101 1.20 -4.48 0.93
C PHE A 101 1.27 -3.70 2.25
N PHE A 102 2.35 -3.88 3.01
CA PHE A 102 2.56 -3.11 4.22
C PHE A 102 2.70 -1.62 3.93
N HIS A 103 3.42 -1.25 2.86
CA HIS A 103 3.52 0.14 2.40
C HIS A 103 2.14 0.73 2.08
N PHE A 104 1.28 -0.01 1.38
CA PHE A 104 -0.08 0.44 1.06
C PHE A 104 -0.91 0.68 2.31
N LEU A 105 -0.83 -0.21 3.31
CA LEU A 105 -1.50 -0.02 4.59
C LEU A 105 -1.01 1.22 5.34
N VAL A 106 0.29 1.51 5.30
CA VAL A 106 0.86 2.73 5.88
C VAL A 106 0.29 3.97 5.20
N ILE A 107 0.24 4.00 3.86
CA ILE A 107 -0.31 5.14 3.10
C ILE A 107 -1.81 5.33 3.41
N GLN A 108 -2.59 4.26 3.48
CA GLN A 108 -4.01 4.29 3.82
C GLN A 108 -4.25 4.80 5.25
N THR A 109 -3.40 4.39 6.19
CA THR A 109 -3.44 4.90 7.56
C THR A 109 -3.13 6.40 7.60
N LEU A 110 -2.12 6.86 6.85
CA LEU A 110 -1.79 8.28 6.73
C LEU A 110 -2.93 9.07 6.08
N ALA A 111 -3.66 8.48 5.12
CA ALA A 111 -4.84 9.09 4.52
C ALA A 111 -5.95 9.32 5.56
N LEU A 112 -6.24 8.33 6.41
CA LEU A 112 -7.22 8.49 7.49
C LEU A 112 -6.78 9.52 8.53
N ILE A 113 -5.53 9.47 8.96
CA ILE A 113 -4.99 10.43 9.93
C ILE A 113 -5.07 11.86 9.37
N SER A 114 -4.63 12.07 8.12
CA SER A 114 -4.69 13.39 7.49
C SER A 114 -6.12 13.88 7.26
N ALA A 115 -7.07 12.98 6.97
CA ALA A 115 -8.49 13.30 6.89
C ALA A 115 -9.05 13.76 8.23
N LEU A 116 -8.72 13.08 9.33
CA LEU A 116 -9.12 13.51 10.68
C LEU A 116 -8.55 14.88 11.05
N VAL A 117 -7.30 15.16 10.65
CA VAL A 117 -6.69 16.48 10.83
C VAL A 117 -7.42 17.53 9.99
N ALA A 118 -7.76 17.23 8.74
CA ALA A 118 -8.50 18.15 7.87
C ALA A 118 -9.90 18.45 8.42
N LEU A 119 -10.61 17.46 8.97
CA LEU A 119 -11.88 17.66 9.67
C LEU A 119 -11.75 18.59 10.88
N SER A 120 -10.65 18.48 11.61
CA SER A 120 -10.39 19.32 12.78
C SER A 120 -10.09 20.78 12.41
N PHE A 121 -9.61 21.04 11.18
CA PHE A 121 -9.22 22.35 10.68
C PHE A 121 -9.86 22.66 9.31
N PRO A 122 -11.18 22.71 9.17
CA PRO A 122 -11.88 22.76 7.87
C PRO A 122 -11.65 24.06 7.09
N LYS A 123 -11.09 25.10 7.73
CA LYS A 123 -10.76 26.39 7.09
C LYS A 123 -9.32 26.44 6.54
N LEU A 124 -8.48 25.44 6.86
CA LEU A 124 -7.09 25.42 6.44
C LEU A 124 -6.94 24.62 5.15
N LEU A 125 -6.32 25.24 4.15
CA LEU A 125 -6.07 24.63 2.85
C LEU A 125 -5.07 23.46 2.93
N VAL A 126 -4.01 23.61 3.72
CA VAL A 126 -2.93 22.63 3.79
C VAL A 126 -3.40 21.24 4.28
N PRO A 127 -4.12 21.11 5.40
CA PRO A 127 -4.66 19.82 5.82
C PRO A 127 -5.56 19.17 4.77
N SER A 128 -6.42 19.95 4.10
CA SER A 128 -7.31 19.46 3.05
C SER A 128 -6.51 18.91 1.86
N GLY A 129 -5.50 19.63 1.40
CA GLY A 129 -4.62 19.19 0.30
C GLY A 129 -3.80 17.94 0.66
N VAL A 130 -3.29 17.85 1.89
CA VAL A 130 -2.57 16.66 2.38
C VAL A 130 -3.49 15.45 2.47
N ALA A 131 -4.72 15.62 2.98
CA ALA A 131 -5.72 14.56 3.05
C ALA A 131 -6.07 14.06 1.63
N PHE A 132 -6.30 14.98 0.70
CA PHE A 132 -6.59 14.62 -0.68
C PHE A 132 -5.41 13.92 -1.38
N PHE A 133 -4.18 14.38 -1.17
CA PHE A 133 -3.00 13.71 -1.70
C PHE A 133 -2.88 12.25 -1.22
N PHE A 134 -3.03 12.00 0.07
CA PHE A 134 -2.96 10.65 0.60
C PHE A 134 -4.16 9.80 0.17
N LEU A 135 -5.35 10.37 0.00
CA LEU A 135 -6.50 9.70 -0.61
C LEU A 135 -6.15 9.26 -2.04
N ALA A 136 -5.70 10.18 -2.89
CA ALA A 136 -5.33 9.90 -4.27
C ALA A 136 -4.22 8.84 -4.34
N TYR A 137 -3.21 8.93 -3.46
CA TYR A 137 -2.13 7.96 -3.41
C TYR A 137 -2.62 6.58 -2.95
N SER A 138 -3.53 6.51 -2.00
CA SER A 138 -4.13 5.24 -1.57
C SER A 138 -4.90 4.55 -2.70
N VAL A 139 -5.67 5.31 -3.48
CA VAL A 139 -6.42 4.76 -4.62
C VAL A 139 -5.48 4.27 -5.72
N THR A 140 -4.45 5.05 -6.07
CA THR A 140 -3.46 4.63 -7.09
C THR A 140 -2.62 3.44 -6.61
N ALA A 141 -2.27 3.38 -5.32
CA ALA A 141 -1.56 2.25 -4.71
C ALA A 141 -2.40 0.96 -4.69
N ALA A 142 -3.74 1.05 -4.68
CA ALA A 142 -4.60 -0.13 -4.81
C ALA A 142 -4.39 -0.83 -6.16
N ILE A 143 -4.12 -0.09 -7.24
CA ILE A 143 -3.75 -0.65 -8.54
C ILE A 143 -2.42 -1.42 -8.44
N ALA A 144 -1.44 -0.87 -7.71
CA ALA A 144 -0.16 -1.54 -7.46
C ALA A 144 -0.34 -2.85 -6.67
N SER A 145 -1.26 -2.86 -5.68
CA SER A 145 -1.62 -4.07 -4.93
C SER A 145 -2.21 -5.14 -5.86
N ALA A 146 -3.16 -4.77 -6.71
CA ALA A 146 -3.77 -5.66 -7.67
C ALA A 146 -2.75 -6.23 -8.67
N ALA A 147 -1.82 -5.39 -9.16
CA ALA A 147 -0.73 -5.84 -10.03
C ALA A 147 0.22 -6.82 -9.32
N SER A 148 0.50 -6.61 -8.03
CA SER A 148 1.30 -7.52 -7.21
C SER A 148 0.62 -8.89 -7.06
N LEU A 149 -0.69 -8.92 -6.82
CA LEU A 149 -1.47 -10.17 -6.76
C LEU A 149 -1.48 -10.90 -8.10
N PHE A 150 -1.64 -10.17 -9.21
CA PHE A 150 -1.59 -10.76 -10.54
C PHE A 150 -0.23 -11.41 -10.83
N ASN A 151 0.87 -10.78 -10.44
CA ASN A 151 2.21 -11.36 -10.59
C ASN A 151 2.39 -12.63 -9.75
N VAL A 152 1.92 -12.64 -8.50
CA VAL A 152 1.95 -13.83 -7.63
C VAL A 152 1.14 -14.96 -8.24
N SER A 153 -0.07 -14.69 -8.74
CA SER A 153 -0.93 -15.69 -9.39
C SER A 153 -0.29 -16.29 -10.64
N ARG A 154 0.41 -15.47 -11.42
CA ARG A 154 1.12 -15.93 -12.62
C ARG A 154 2.25 -16.90 -12.27
N ILE A 155 3.02 -16.63 -11.22
CA ILE A 155 4.10 -17.51 -10.76
C ILE A 155 3.52 -18.80 -10.19
N TYR A 156 2.43 -18.71 -9.44
CA TYR A 156 1.71 -19.87 -8.90
C TYR A 156 1.27 -20.83 -10.03
N ASN A 157 0.71 -20.27 -11.11
CA ASN A 157 0.29 -21.07 -12.27
C ASN A 157 1.45 -21.84 -12.92
N VAL A 158 2.60 -21.19 -13.11
CA VAL A 158 3.79 -21.84 -13.71
C VAL A 158 4.34 -22.97 -12.83
N VAL A 159 4.44 -22.74 -11.51
CA VAL A 159 4.95 -23.76 -10.57
C VAL A 159 3.99 -24.96 -10.44
N GLY A 160 2.67 -24.71 -10.53
CA GLY A 160 1.65 -25.78 -10.46
C GLY A 160 1.65 -26.69 -11.68
N ASP A 161 1.98 -26.19 -12.86
CA ASP A 161 2.09 -27.01 -14.08
C ASP A 161 3.27 -27.99 -14.01
N ASP A 162 4.38 -27.61 -13.40
CA ASP A 162 5.56 -28.48 -13.20
C ASP A 162 5.25 -29.65 -12.23
N GLU A 163 4.38 -29.47 -11.25
CA GLU A 163 3.97 -30.53 -10.31
C GLU A 163 3.10 -31.60 -10.97
N ASN A 164 2.31 -31.24 -11.99
CA ASN A 164 1.42 -32.18 -12.69
C ASN A 164 2.16 -32.99 -13.77
N GLN A 165 3.38 -32.62 -14.13
CA GLN A 165 4.19 -33.30 -15.16
C GLN A 165 5.26 -34.26 -14.59
N SER A 166 5.45 -34.26 -13.27
CA SER A 166 6.42 -35.11 -12.54
C SER A 166 5.74 -36.27 -11.81
#